data_4039ff01fb951064db183c79b7c33bad
#
_entry.id   4039ff01fb951064db183c79b7c33bad
#
_cell.length_a   1.000
_cell.length_b   1.000
_cell.length_c   1.000
_cell.angle_alpha   90.00
_cell.angle_beta   90.00
_cell.angle_gamma   90.00
#
_symmetry.space_group_name_H-M   'P 1'
#
loop_
_entity.id
_entity.type
_entity.pdbx_description
1 polymer ?
#
loop_
_entity_poly.entity_id
_entity_poly.type
_entity_poly.pdbx_seq_one_letter_code
_entity_poly.pdbx_strand_id
1 'polypeptide(L)'
;MTRAIIPGVVTTSLAGALSALLNAQGRFTSAALQGVAINLCTIAAVVILAPHWGIQALVLGTLLGLIAQLVVQLPALLALGGYRAVLDFRHPGLRELGLVIGPIVLGSLGGQAGIFLDRHFASALPVGAISSMNYAIKLVSFPQTVFTTALATVLFPLLASEFARANRAAVRRAVESSLQIVNAITIPATAGLIVIAGPLVRVLFERGAFDPHATALTASLVPYAAVGLAAIAVNVVLSRCTFACSAVWPTVGISLASVVLNIVLALTFLPSLGARGLLLASSLSQVAQAIALAIVVRGIIGSIGWRGVGWQAIRVGGAACVMAGLIAYLEYVAEPRVTTLAQDGLFVVIALALGAVVFVVTARAMRVHEIDRVAALVRAKFGRTRT
;
A
#
# COMPACT_ATOMS: atom_id res chain seq x y z
N MET A 1 12.97 18.55 16.93
CA MET A 1 12.84 18.10 15.52
C MET A 1 11.43 18.24 14.98
N THR A 2 10.41 17.69 15.62
CA THR A 2 9.00 17.79 15.16
C THR A 2 8.55 19.23 14.90
N ARG A 3 8.87 20.17 15.80
CA ARG A 3 8.53 21.60 15.62
C ARG A 3 9.11 22.23 14.37
N ALA A 4 10.27 21.75 13.90
CA ALA A 4 10.90 22.26 12.68
C ALA A 4 10.16 21.80 11.40
N ILE A 5 9.52 20.63 11.44
CA ILE A 5 8.83 20.04 10.28
C ILE A 5 7.38 20.56 10.17
N ILE A 6 6.79 21.09 11.24
CA ILE A 6 5.39 21.58 11.23
C ILE A 6 5.10 22.57 10.06
N PRO A 7 5.97 23.56 9.73
CA PRO A 7 5.74 24.42 8.57
C PRO A 7 5.63 23.66 7.24
N GLY A 8 6.23 22.47 7.17
CA GLY A 8 6.15 21.58 6.00
C GLY A 8 4.73 21.09 5.70
N VAL A 9 3.81 21.11 6.67
CA VAL A 9 2.41 20.76 6.45
C VAL A 9 1.76 21.73 5.46
N VAL A 10 2.06 23.01 5.55
CA VAL A 10 1.52 24.03 4.64
C VAL A 10 2.03 23.78 3.23
N THR A 11 3.34 23.52 3.06
CA THR A 11 3.93 23.24 1.75
C THR A 11 3.39 21.95 1.13
N THR A 12 3.18 20.91 1.93
CA THR A 12 2.60 19.65 1.47
C THR A 12 1.14 19.79 1.04
N SER A 13 0.35 20.56 1.81
CA SER A 13 -1.06 20.83 1.47
C SER A 13 -1.18 21.63 0.18
N LEU A 14 -0.33 22.64 0.01
CA LEU A 14 -0.27 23.46 -1.20
C LEU A 14 0.18 22.64 -2.41
N ALA A 15 1.21 21.81 -2.26
CA ALA A 15 1.67 20.91 -3.32
C ALA A 15 0.60 19.89 -3.72
N GLY A 16 -0.16 19.37 -2.76
CA GLY A 16 -1.29 18.48 -3.02
C GLY A 16 -2.39 19.17 -3.83
N ALA A 17 -2.76 20.40 -3.47
CA ALA A 17 -3.75 21.18 -4.20
C ALA A 17 -3.28 21.52 -5.63
N LEU A 18 -2.02 21.91 -5.81
CA LEU A 18 -1.43 22.15 -7.12
C LEU A 18 -1.38 20.87 -7.98
N SER A 19 -1.01 19.74 -7.39
CA SER A 19 -1.05 18.44 -8.07
C SER A 19 -2.45 18.09 -8.54
N ALA A 20 -3.47 18.29 -7.71
CA ALA A 20 -4.86 18.06 -8.09
C ALA A 20 -5.30 18.94 -9.26
N LEU A 21 -4.94 20.22 -9.24
CA LEU A 21 -5.19 21.15 -10.33
C LEU A 21 -4.50 20.74 -11.62
N LEU A 22 -3.20 20.42 -11.57
CA LEU A 22 -2.41 20.00 -12.73
C LEU A 22 -2.93 18.67 -13.33
N ASN A 23 -3.32 17.73 -12.49
CA ASN A 23 -3.94 16.47 -12.91
C ASN A 23 -5.30 16.70 -13.60
N ALA A 24 -6.12 17.62 -13.09
CA ALA A 24 -7.39 18.00 -13.72
C ALA A 24 -7.19 18.63 -15.12
N GLN A 25 -6.05 19.27 -15.34
CA GLN A 25 -5.65 19.84 -16.63
C GLN A 25 -4.85 18.86 -17.52
N GLY A 26 -4.76 17.58 -17.14
CA GLY A 26 -4.03 16.55 -17.89
C GLY A 26 -2.50 16.64 -17.81
N ARG A 27 -1.94 17.47 -16.91
CA ARG A 27 -0.49 17.65 -16.74
C ARG A 27 0.06 16.75 -15.64
N PHE A 28 0.08 15.45 -15.89
CA PHE A 28 0.45 14.44 -14.90
C PHE A 28 1.95 14.40 -14.55
N THR A 29 2.82 14.79 -15.47
CA THR A 29 4.29 14.70 -15.29
C THR A 29 4.78 15.54 -14.13
N SER A 30 4.33 16.80 -14.01
CA SER A 30 4.73 17.70 -12.94
C SER A 30 4.26 17.24 -11.58
N ALA A 31 3.04 16.66 -11.51
CA ALA A 31 2.50 16.06 -10.30
C ALA A 31 3.26 14.78 -9.90
N ALA A 32 3.72 13.99 -10.87
CA ALA A 32 4.50 12.78 -10.59
C ALA A 32 5.93 13.09 -10.08
N LEU A 33 6.55 14.16 -10.59
CA LEU A 33 7.91 14.57 -10.22
C LEU A 33 8.05 15.08 -8.78
N GLN A 34 6.96 15.48 -8.12
CA GLN A 34 7.01 15.96 -6.73
C GLN A 34 7.63 14.94 -5.77
N GLY A 35 7.27 13.64 -5.92
CA GLY A 35 7.82 12.57 -5.09
C GLY A 35 9.32 12.34 -5.34
N VAL A 36 9.75 12.50 -6.57
CA VAL A 36 11.18 12.42 -6.94
C VAL A 36 11.96 13.59 -6.33
N ALA A 37 11.43 14.79 -6.42
CA ALA A 37 12.07 16.01 -5.89
C ALA A 37 12.29 15.92 -4.37
N ILE A 38 11.27 15.51 -3.60
CA ILE A 38 11.40 15.41 -2.15
C ILE A 38 12.43 14.34 -1.76
N ASN A 39 12.43 13.18 -2.43
CA ASN A 39 13.38 12.11 -2.13
C ASN A 39 14.82 12.50 -2.52
N LEU A 40 15.04 13.09 -3.68
CA LEU A 40 16.37 13.54 -4.11
C LEU A 40 16.96 14.59 -3.17
N CYS A 41 16.18 15.60 -2.78
CA CYS A 41 16.62 16.63 -1.84
C CYS A 41 16.95 16.02 -0.47
N THR A 42 16.11 15.09 0.01
CA THR A 42 16.35 14.43 1.29
C THR A 42 17.62 13.58 1.25
N ILE A 43 17.82 12.78 0.21
CA ILE A 43 19.01 11.95 0.03
C ILE A 43 20.26 12.83 -0.09
N ALA A 44 20.22 13.86 -0.94
CA ALA A 44 21.35 14.78 -1.12
C ALA A 44 21.74 15.46 0.20
N ALA A 45 20.76 15.97 0.94
CA ALA A 45 21.03 16.60 2.23
C ALA A 45 21.60 15.61 3.26
N VAL A 46 21.12 14.38 3.31
CA VAL A 46 21.66 13.36 4.20
C VAL A 46 23.10 13.01 3.79
N VAL A 47 23.37 12.77 2.53
CA VAL A 47 24.71 12.39 2.06
C VAL A 47 25.73 13.51 2.32
N ILE A 48 25.37 14.77 2.09
CA ILE A 48 26.27 15.91 2.19
C ILE A 48 26.40 16.42 3.64
N LEU A 49 25.28 16.51 4.38
CA LEU A 49 25.24 17.20 5.67
C LEU A 49 25.29 16.27 6.88
N ALA A 50 24.95 14.97 6.73
CA ALA A 50 24.92 14.07 7.88
C ALA A 50 26.30 13.87 8.56
N PRO A 51 27.44 13.92 7.87
CA PRO A 51 28.75 13.84 8.54
C PRO A 51 29.00 14.99 9.54
N HIS A 52 28.37 16.17 9.30
CA HIS A 52 28.57 17.35 10.13
C HIS A 52 27.40 17.62 11.10
N TRP A 53 26.17 17.31 10.69
CA TRP A 53 24.94 17.69 11.39
C TRP A 53 24.12 16.49 11.89
N GLY A 54 24.60 15.27 11.65
CA GLY A 54 23.92 14.06 12.10
C GLY A 54 22.47 14.00 11.65
N ILE A 55 21.56 13.66 12.56
CA ILE A 55 20.13 13.50 12.27
C ILE A 55 19.44 14.83 11.86
N GLN A 56 20.03 15.99 12.14
CA GLN A 56 19.48 17.28 11.73
C GLN A 56 19.53 17.47 10.21
N ALA A 57 20.49 16.82 9.53
CA ALA A 57 20.56 16.77 8.07
C ALA A 57 19.30 16.18 7.44
N LEU A 58 18.71 15.16 8.06
CA LEU A 58 17.45 14.56 7.61
C LEU A 58 16.28 15.56 7.71
N VAL A 59 16.21 16.32 8.79
CA VAL A 59 15.15 17.34 8.98
C VAL A 59 15.26 18.44 7.93
N LEU A 60 16.47 18.96 7.71
CA LEU A 60 16.72 19.96 6.67
C LEU A 60 16.45 19.44 5.26
N GLY A 61 16.92 18.23 4.97
CA GLY A 61 16.67 17.58 3.68
C GLY A 61 15.17 17.40 3.40
N THR A 62 14.42 17.01 4.42
CA THR A 62 12.96 16.92 4.31
C THR A 62 12.33 18.29 4.04
N LEU A 63 12.71 19.35 4.77
CA LEU A 63 12.18 20.70 4.55
C LEU A 63 12.52 21.22 3.15
N LEU A 64 13.76 21.06 2.70
CA LEU A 64 14.18 21.44 1.36
C LEU A 64 13.41 20.65 0.30
N GLY A 65 13.19 19.37 0.53
CA GLY A 65 12.38 18.50 -0.32
C GLY A 65 10.91 18.96 -0.42
N LEU A 66 10.34 19.39 0.70
CA LEU A 66 8.98 19.95 0.75
C LEU A 66 8.86 21.27 0.00
N ILE A 67 9.92 22.07 -0.07
CA ILE A 67 9.96 23.27 -0.92
C ILE A 67 10.18 22.87 -2.38
N ALA A 68 11.09 21.95 -2.66
CA ALA A 68 11.41 21.49 -4.01
C ALA A 68 10.19 20.90 -4.74
N GLN A 69 9.31 20.17 -4.03
CA GLN A 69 8.08 19.64 -4.61
C GLN A 69 7.12 20.74 -5.09
N LEU A 70 7.11 21.93 -4.48
CA LEU A 70 6.35 23.08 -4.97
C LEU A 70 7.04 23.70 -6.19
N VAL A 71 8.36 23.90 -6.11
CA VAL A 71 9.15 24.52 -7.18
C VAL A 71 9.03 23.73 -8.49
N VAL A 72 9.06 22.41 -8.44
CA VAL A 72 8.92 21.55 -9.63
C VAL A 72 7.53 21.69 -10.30
N GLN A 73 6.50 22.09 -9.57
CA GLN A 73 5.16 22.27 -10.12
C GLN A 73 4.93 23.69 -10.68
N LEU A 74 5.72 24.71 -10.27
CA LEU A 74 5.56 26.09 -10.68
C LEU A 74 5.61 26.32 -12.20
N PRO A 75 6.55 25.73 -12.98
CA PRO A 75 6.59 25.94 -14.43
C PRO A 75 5.31 25.49 -15.12
N ALA A 76 4.75 24.34 -14.67
CA ALA A 76 3.51 23.84 -15.24
C ALA A 76 2.30 24.68 -14.85
N LEU A 77 2.29 25.29 -13.65
CA LEU A 77 1.26 26.21 -13.19
C LEU A 77 1.32 27.54 -13.98
N LEU A 78 2.50 28.12 -14.14
CA LEU A 78 2.70 29.37 -14.89
C LEU A 78 2.29 29.23 -16.37
N ALA A 79 2.52 28.07 -16.95
CA ALA A 79 2.11 27.76 -18.33
C ALA A 79 0.58 27.64 -18.51
N LEU A 80 -0.23 27.69 -17.44
CA LEU A 80 -1.71 27.72 -17.49
C LEU A 80 -2.28 29.16 -17.63
N GLY A 81 -1.45 30.17 -17.81
CA GLY A 81 -1.92 31.51 -18.10
C GLY A 81 -2.18 32.44 -16.91
N GLY A 82 -1.65 32.05 -15.75
CA GLY A 82 -1.74 32.88 -14.53
C GLY A 82 -2.82 32.41 -13.56
N TYR A 83 -2.50 32.53 -12.29
CA TYR A 83 -3.37 32.22 -11.17
C TYR A 83 -3.81 33.51 -10.46
N ARG A 84 -5.10 33.69 -10.27
CA ARG A 84 -5.64 34.70 -9.39
C ARG A 84 -6.10 34.03 -8.09
N ALA A 85 -5.48 34.41 -6.99
CA ALA A 85 -5.95 33.98 -5.67
C ALA A 85 -7.28 34.70 -5.37
N VAL A 86 -8.36 33.96 -5.37
CA VAL A 86 -9.70 34.45 -5.00
C VAL A 86 -10.14 33.68 -3.75
N LEU A 87 -10.44 34.40 -2.69
CA LEU A 87 -11.01 33.88 -1.46
C LEU A 87 -12.51 34.15 -1.45
N ASP A 88 -13.28 33.31 -2.10
CA ASP A 88 -14.74 33.38 -2.10
C ASP A 88 -15.34 32.22 -1.32
N PHE A 89 -15.61 32.44 -0.03
CA PHE A 89 -16.24 31.44 0.85
C PHE A 89 -17.75 31.24 0.58
N ARG A 90 -18.37 32.05 -0.28
CA ARG A 90 -19.80 31.97 -0.62
C ARG A 90 -20.06 31.28 -1.94
N HIS A 91 -19.03 30.84 -2.63
CA HIS A 91 -19.18 30.15 -3.92
C HIS A 91 -20.02 28.88 -3.76
N PRO A 92 -21.12 28.70 -4.54
CA PRO A 92 -22.03 27.56 -4.39
C PRO A 92 -21.32 26.20 -4.49
N GLY A 93 -20.27 26.09 -5.30
CA GLY A 93 -19.46 24.87 -5.41
C GLY A 93 -18.75 24.48 -4.11
N LEU A 94 -18.52 25.40 -3.16
CA LEU A 94 -17.93 25.05 -1.86
C LEU A 94 -18.86 24.18 -1.00
N ARG A 95 -20.17 24.42 -1.08
CA ARG A 95 -21.15 23.62 -0.37
C ARG A 95 -21.23 22.20 -0.93
N GLU A 96 -21.26 22.05 -2.24
CA GLU A 96 -21.24 20.75 -2.91
C GLU A 96 -19.94 19.99 -2.60
N LEU A 97 -18.81 20.68 -2.66
CA LEU A 97 -17.51 20.13 -2.32
C LEU A 97 -17.46 19.68 -0.86
N GLY A 98 -18.02 20.43 0.08
CA GLY A 98 -18.08 20.10 1.50
C GLY A 98 -18.86 18.82 1.78
N LEU A 99 -19.95 18.58 1.06
CA LEU A 99 -20.76 17.37 1.20
C LEU A 99 -20.00 16.10 0.72
N VAL A 100 -19.12 16.24 -0.27
CA VAL A 100 -18.29 15.13 -0.77
C VAL A 100 -17.03 14.96 0.06
N ILE A 101 -16.36 16.04 0.42
CA ILE A 101 -15.11 16.01 1.18
C ILE A 101 -15.35 15.61 2.63
N GLY A 102 -16.44 16.02 3.26
CA GLY A 102 -16.71 15.76 4.67
C GLY A 102 -16.54 14.28 5.07
N PRO A 103 -17.23 13.33 4.41
CA PRO A 103 -17.07 11.91 4.69
C PRO A 103 -15.64 11.40 4.46
N ILE A 104 -14.95 11.88 3.40
CA ILE A 104 -13.60 11.48 3.06
C ILE A 104 -12.60 11.95 4.13
N VAL A 105 -12.75 13.16 4.63
CA VAL A 105 -11.93 13.71 5.73
C VAL A 105 -12.15 12.89 7.01
N LEU A 106 -13.41 12.59 7.36
CA LEU A 106 -13.71 11.76 8.53
C LEU A 106 -13.08 10.37 8.42
N GLY A 107 -13.18 9.72 7.26
CA GLY A 107 -12.53 8.43 7.02
C GLY A 107 -11.00 8.51 7.12
N SER A 108 -10.41 9.57 6.59
CA SER A 108 -8.96 9.82 6.66
C SER A 108 -8.50 10.10 8.09
N LEU A 109 -9.25 10.88 8.87
CA LEU A 109 -8.97 11.13 10.28
C LEU A 109 -9.03 9.84 11.10
N GLY A 110 -10.00 8.98 10.84
CA GLY A 110 -10.08 7.65 11.46
C GLY A 110 -8.84 6.81 11.17
N GLY A 111 -8.40 6.74 9.92
CA GLY A 111 -7.18 6.03 9.54
C GLY A 111 -5.92 6.59 10.22
N GLN A 112 -5.78 7.92 10.28
CA GLN A 112 -4.66 8.56 10.98
C GLN A 112 -4.70 8.32 12.50
N ALA A 113 -5.89 8.34 13.10
CA ALA A 113 -6.05 8.00 14.52
C ALA A 113 -5.60 6.57 14.81
N GLY A 114 -5.92 5.60 13.94
CA GLY A 114 -5.43 4.23 14.04
C GLY A 114 -3.90 4.16 14.06
N ILE A 115 -3.24 4.81 13.11
CA ILE A 115 -1.77 4.86 13.04
C ILE A 115 -1.16 5.50 14.29
N PHE A 116 -1.77 6.57 14.80
CA PHE A 116 -1.32 7.25 16.01
C PHE A 116 -1.42 6.34 17.23
N LEU A 117 -2.54 5.64 17.39
CA LEU A 117 -2.77 4.71 18.49
C LEU A 117 -1.84 3.50 18.43
N ASP A 118 -1.61 2.92 17.23
CA ASP A 118 -0.63 1.85 17.05
C ASP A 118 0.77 2.27 17.50
N ARG A 119 1.17 3.51 17.18
CA ARG A 119 2.46 4.06 17.65
C ARG A 119 2.48 4.34 19.16
N HIS A 120 1.36 4.78 19.73
CA HIS A 120 1.23 4.97 21.18
C HIS A 120 1.39 3.63 21.90
N PHE A 121 0.70 2.59 21.48
CA PHE A 121 0.85 1.24 22.03
C PHE A 121 2.27 0.69 21.82
N ALA A 122 2.86 0.90 20.66
CA ALA A 122 4.23 0.48 20.38
C ALA A 122 5.27 1.22 21.21
N SER A 123 4.97 2.40 21.75
CA SER A 123 5.89 3.16 22.62
C SER A 123 6.15 2.49 23.98
N ALA A 124 5.27 1.59 24.41
CA ALA A 124 5.45 0.77 25.61
C ALA A 124 6.36 -0.46 25.39
N LEU A 125 6.75 -0.73 24.15
CA LEU A 125 7.60 -1.87 23.78
C LEU A 125 9.09 -1.52 23.90
N PRO A 126 9.99 -2.53 23.95
CA PRO A 126 11.44 -2.31 24.00
C PRO A 126 11.96 -1.41 22.89
N VAL A 127 13.10 -0.78 23.15
CA VAL A 127 13.79 0.09 22.19
C VAL A 127 14.04 -0.68 20.89
N GLY A 128 13.75 -0.03 19.74
CA GLY A 128 13.88 -0.65 18.40
C GLY A 128 12.59 -1.26 17.85
N ALA A 129 11.60 -1.62 18.70
CA ALA A 129 10.36 -2.25 18.24
C ALA A 129 9.59 -1.41 17.22
N ILE A 130 9.43 -0.10 17.46
CA ILE A 130 8.74 0.82 16.54
C ILE A 130 9.46 0.88 15.19
N SER A 131 10.80 0.94 15.20
CA SER A 131 11.61 0.97 13.99
C SER A 131 11.44 -0.33 13.20
N SER A 132 11.57 -1.48 13.86
CA SER A 132 11.38 -2.80 13.25
C SER A 132 9.98 -2.99 12.68
N MET A 133 8.93 -2.54 13.38
CA MET A 133 7.56 -2.52 12.85
C MET A 133 7.45 -1.66 11.57
N ASN A 134 8.04 -0.47 11.57
CA ASN A 134 8.02 0.40 10.39
C ASN A 134 8.72 -0.23 9.20
N TYR A 135 9.86 -0.92 9.39
CA TYR A 135 10.56 -1.64 8.32
C TYR A 135 9.73 -2.82 7.80
N ALA A 136 9.11 -3.62 8.68
CA ALA A 136 8.23 -4.71 8.30
C ALA A 136 7.02 -4.21 7.48
N ILE A 137 6.36 -3.13 7.92
CA ILE A 137 5.25 -2.50 7.19
C ILE A 137 5.71 -1.98 5.82
N LYS A 138 6.88 -1.37 5.71
CA LYS A 138 7.43 -0.90 4.42
C LYS A 138 7.63 -2.04 3.42
N LEU A 139 8.13 -3.20 3.87
CA LEU A 139 8.26 -4.38 3.01
C LEU A 139 6.92 -4.86 2.48
N VAL A 140 5.92 -4.94 3.33
CA VAL A 140 4.56 -5.35 2.94
C VAL A 140 3.88 -4.29 2.06
N SER A 141 4.16 -3.01 2.27
CA SER A 141 3.59 -1.91 1.48
C SER A 141 4.12 -1.86 0.04
N PHE A 142 5.28 -2.44 -0.25
CA PHE A 142 5.84 -2.42 -1.60
C PHE A 142 4.96 -3.15 -2.63
N PRO A 143 4.62 -4.45 -2.47
CA PRO A 143 3.68 -5.12 -3.36
C PRO A 143 2.31 -4.43 -3.37
N GLN A 144 1.82 -3.97 -2.21
CA GLN A 144 0.55 -3.26 -2.08
C GLN A 144 0.49 -2.03 -3.01
N THR A 145 1.52 -1.19 -3.01
CA THR A 145 1.54 0.03 -3.81
C THR A 145 1.50 -0.27 -5.31
N VAL A 146 2.22 -1.30 -5.76
CA VAL A 146 2.28 -1.69 -7.17
C VAL A 146 0.90 -2.05 -7.71
N PHE A 147 0.16 -2.94 -7.03
CA PHE A 147 -1.14 -3.35 -7.55
C PHE A 147 -2.25 -2.33 -7.25
N THR A 148 -2.22 -1.61 -6.12
CA THR A 148 -3.21 -0.57 -5.80
C THR A 148 -3.21 0.52 -6.86
N THR A 149 -2.05 0.98 -7.28
CA THR A 149 -1.92 2.00 -8.33
C THR A 149 -2.44 1.49 -9.67
N ALA A 150 -2.11 0.25 -10.05
CA ALA A 150 -2.58 -0.34 -11.29
C ALA A 150 -4.11 -0.49 -11.32
N LEU A 151 -4.71 -0.93 -10.22
CA LEU A 151 -6.16 -1.09 -10.11
C LEU A 151 -6.89 0.26 -10.08
N ALA A 152 -6.37 1.24 -9.35
CA ALA A 152 -7.02 2.55 -9.21
C ALA A 152 -7.18 3.25 -10.57
N THR A 153 -6.20 3.11 -11.47
CA THR A 153 -6.22 3.75 -12.79
C THR A 153 -7.21 3.11 -13.78
N VAL A 154 -7.48 1.82 -13.64
CA VAL A 154 -8.30 1.07 -14.60
C VAL A 154 -9.71 0.79 -14.05
N LEU A 155 -9.78 0.36 -12.78
CA LEU A 155 -11.02 -0.12 -12.19
C LEU A 155 -12.02 1.00 -11.91
N PHE A 156 -11.56 2.11 -11.32
CA PHE A 156 -12.48 3.17 -10.88
C PHE A 156 -13.25 3.83 -12.04
N PRO A 157 -12.62 4.25 -13.15
CA PRO A 157 -13.34 4.80 -14.31
C PRO A 157 -14.31 3.80 -14.92
N LEU A 158 -13.91 2.51 -15.01
CA LEU A 158 -14.76 1.45 -15.52
C LEU A 158 -16.02 1.25 -14.64
N LEU A 159 -15.85 1.16 -13.33
CA LEU A 159 -16.97 1.02 -12.39
C LEU A 159 -17.92 2.21 -12.47
N ALA A 160 -17.39 3.44 -12.47
CA ALA A 160 -18.19 4.66 -12.53
C ALA A 160 -18.99 4.74 -13.84
N SER A 161 -18.40 4.43 -15.00
CA SER A 161 -19.07 4.47 -16.29
C SER A 161 -20.16 3.40 -16.42
N GLU A 162 -19.89 2.16 -15.97
CA GLU A 162 -20.88 1.09 -16.04
C GLU A 162 -22.03 1.29 -15.02
N PHE A 163 -21.72 1.87 -13.87
CA PHE A 163 -22.76 2.23 -12.90
C PHE A 163 -23.66 3.34 -13.43
N ALA A 164 -23.08 4.40 -14.06
CA ALA A 164 -23.85 5.48 -14.69
C ALA A 164 -24.77 4.98 -15.81
N ARG A 165 -24.38 3.90 -16.49
CA ARG A 165 -25.20 3.21 -17.50
C ARG A 165 -26.25 2.26 -16.91
N ALA A 166 -26.38 2.20 -15.60
CA ALA A 166 -27.23 1.24 -14.86
C ALA A 166 -26.93 -0.24 -15.18
N ASN A 167 -25.74 -0.55 -15.70
CA ASN A 167 -25.32 -1.90 -16.08
C ASN A 167 -24.75 -2.67 -14.88
N ARG A 168 -25.61 -3.04 -13.93
CA ARG A 168 -25.21 -3.77 -12.71
C ARG A 168 -24.48 -5.08 -13.00
N ALA A 169 -24.80 -5.74 -14.12
CA ALA A 169 -24.14 -6.99 -14.48
C ALA A 169 -22.67 -6.77 -14.89
N ALA A 170 -22.36 -5.66 -15.60
CA ALA A 170 -21.00 -5.29 -15.95
C ALA A 170 -20.20 -4.84 -14.72
N VAL A 171 -20.80 -4.03 -13.83
CA VAL A 171 -20.18 -3.63 -12.54
C VAL A 171 -19.81 -4.88 -11.73
N ARG A 172 -20.73 -5.84 -11.61
CA ARG A 172 -20.49 -7.10 -10.86
C ARG A 172 -19.32 -7.89 -11.46
N ARG A 173 -19.29 -8.09 -12.79
CA ARG A 173 -18.19 -8.78 -13.47
C ARG A 173 -16.85 -8.06 -13.27
N ALA A 174 -16.85 -6.73 -13.33
CA ALA A 174 -15.66 -5.92 -13.13
C ALA A 174 -15.10 -6.08 -11.69
N VAL A 175 -15.96 -6.03 -10.68
CA VAL A 175 -15.59 -6.26 -9.27
C VAL A 175 -15.06 -7.68 -9.08
N GLU A 176 -15.77 -8.70 -9.58
CA GLU A 176 -15.36 -10.11 -9.49
C GLU A 176 -13.99 -10.34 -10.12
N SER A 177 -13.79 -9.88 -11.36
CA SER A 177 -12.51 -9.99 -12.05
C SER A 177 -11.39 -9.26 -11.31
N SER A 178 -11.67 -8.10 -10.72
CA SER A 178 -10.68 -7.35 -9.95
C SER A 178 -10.29 -8.05 -8.66
N LEU A 179 -11.24 -8.63 -7.93
CA LEU A 179 -10.97 -9.44 -6.75
C LEU A 179 -10.11 -10.67 -7.10
N GLN A 180 -10.40 -11.34 -8.21
CA GLN A 180 -9.63 -12.48 -8.68
C GLN A 180 -8.19 -12.08 -9.05
N ILE A 181 -8.00 -10.96 -9.76
CA ILE A 181 -6.66 -10.43 -10.10
C ILE A 181 -5.88 -10.06 -8.83
N VAL A 182 -6.52 -9.38 -7.89
CA VAL A 182 -5.91 -9.01 -6.61
C VAL A 182 -5.45 -10.24 -5.84
N ASN A 183 -6.31 -11.24 -5.69
CA ASN A 183 -5.97 -12.49 -5.01
C ASN A 183 -4.79 -13.21 -5.69
N ALA A 184 -4.78 -13.24 -7.05
CA ALA A 184 -3.72 -13.89 -7.82
C ALA A 184 -2.34 -13.23 -7.63
N ILE A 185 -2.29 -11.95 -7.23
CA ILE A 185 -1.05 -11.21 -6.96
C ILE A 185 -0.71 -11.22 -5.47
N THR A 186 -1.69 -10.93 -4.60
CA THR A 186 -1.41 -10.68 -3.18
C THR A 186 -1.21 -11.93 -2.37
N ILE A 187 -1.91 -13.03 -2.68
CA ILE A 187 -1.74 -14.30 -1.97
C ILE A 187 -0.32 -14.86 -2.14
N PRO A 188 0.23 -15.00 -3.38
CA PRO A 188 1.61 -15.46 -3.53
C PRO A 188 2.63 -14.45 -2.99
N ALA A 189 2.37 -13.14 -3.11
CA ALA A 189 3.23 -12.13 -2.51
C ALA A 189 3.29 -12.25 -0.97
N THR A 190 2.15 -12.50 -0.33
CA THR A 190 2.08 -12.76 1.11
C THR A 190 2.89 -14.01 1.48
N ALA A 191 2.67 -15.13 0.79
CA ALA A 191 3.37 -16.37 1.06
C ALA A 191 4.90 -16.25 0.84
N GLY A 192 5.29 -15.58 -0.25
CA GLY A 192 6.70 -15.28 -0.54
C GLY A 192 7.35 -14.41 0.54
N LEU A 193 6.71 -13.29 0.92
CA LEU A 193 7.22 -12.39 1.96
C LEU A 193 7.38 -13.10 3.32
N ILE A 194 6.48 -14.01 3.67
CA ILE A 194 6.57 -14.77 4.92
C ILE A 194 7.83 -15.64 4.93
N VAL A 195 8.10 -16.35 3.82
CA VAL A 195 9.21 -17.30 3.76
C VAL A 195 10.55 -16.59 3.63
N ILE A 196 10.68 -15.59 2.71
CA ILE A 196 11.95 -14.90 2.47
C ILE A 196 12.20 -13.73 3.44
N ALA A 197 11.41 -13.58 4.50
CA ALA A 197 11.49 -12.42 5.40
C ALA A 197 12.91 -12.20 5.94
N GLY A 198 13.58 -13.25 6.42
CA GLY A 198 14.94 -13.19 6.96
C GLY A 198 15.98 -12.67 5.96
N PRO A 199 16.24 -13.42 4.88
CA PRO A 199 17.18 -12.99 3.84
C PRO A 199 16.84 -11.63 3.22
N LEU A 200 15.55 -11.34 3.02
CA LEU A 200 15.10 -10.07 2.44
C LEU A 200 15.40 -8.88 3.36
N VAL A 201 15.11 -8.99 4.65
CA VAL A 201 15.41 -7.94 5.65
C VAL A 201 16.91 -7.73 5.74
N ARG A 202 17.70 -8.82 5.76
CA ARG A 202 19.16 -8.76 5.81
C ARG A 202 19.72 -8.01 4.61
N VAL A 203 19.32 -8.39 3.39
CA VAL A 203 19.81 -7.76 2.16
C VAL A 203 19.45 -6.28 2.06
N LEU A 204 18.23 -5.91 2.47
CA LEU A 204 17.76 -4.55 2.30
C LEU A 204 18.20 -3.59 3.40
N PHE A 205 18.32 -4.07 4.64
CA PHE A 205 18.46 -3.18 5.79
C PHE A 205 19.70 -3.45 6.67
N GLU A 206 20.28 -4.67 6.70
CA GLU A 206 21.40 -5.01 7.60
C GLU A 206 22.69 -4.34 7.16
N ARG A 207 22.79 -3.05 7.55
CA ARG A 207 24.00 -2.25 7.32
C ARG A 207 24.09 -1.10 8.34
N GLY A 208 25.31 -0.72 8.69
CA GLY A 208 25.55 0.38 9.63
C GLY A 208 24.99 0.08 11.03
N ALA A 209 24.06 0.90 11.50
CA ALA A 209 23.45 0.73 12.81
C ALA A 209 22.32 -0.32 12.87
N PHE A 210 21.94 -0.90 11.73
CA PHE A 210 20.94 -1.98 11.67
C PHE A 210 21.65 -3.32 11.83
N ASP A 211 21.71 -3.81 13.06
CA ASP A 211 22.43 -5.00 13.46
C ASP A 211 21.64 -6.31 13.21
N PRO A 212 22.26 -7.51 13.36
CA PRO A 212 21.57 -8.79 13.22
C PRO A 212 20.39 -8.98 14.19
N HIS A 213 20.40 -8.34 15.38
CA HIS A 213 19.27 -8.38 16.30
C HIS A 213 18.07 -7.62 15.74
N ALA A 214 18.29 -6.42 15.17
CA ALA A 214 17.25 -5.66 14.48
C ALA A 214 16.72 -6.42 13.23
N THR A 215 17.60 -7.13 12.52
CA THR A 215 17.24 -8.00 11.39
C THR A 215 16.29 -9.11 11.86
N ALA A 216 16.66 -9.87 12.89
CA ALA A 216 15.86 -10.98 13.41
C ALA A 216 14.50 -10.48 13.95
N LEU A 217 14.48 -9.35 14.68
CA LEU A 217 13.25 -8.74 15.18
C LEU A 217 12.35 -8.33 14.00
N THR A 218 12.86 -7.59 13.03
CA THR A 218 12.11 -7.13 11.86
C THR A 218 11.57 -8.29 11.05
N ALA A 219 12.39 -9.29 10.74
CA ALA A 219 12.00 -10.50 10.00
C ALA A 219 10.86 -11.24 10.71
N SER A 220 10.92 -11.35 12.05
CA SER A 220 9.87 -11.99 12.85
C SER A 220 8.52 -11.26 12.80
N LEU A 221 8.50 -9.97 12.44
CA LEU A 221 7.30 -9.14 12.35
C LEU A 221 6.64 -9.17 10.97
N VAL A 222 7.41 -9.42 9.91
CA VAL A 222 6.91 -9.45 8.52
C VAL A 222 5.73 -10.40 8.32
N PRO A 223 5.72 -11.64 8.81
CA PRO A 223 4.59 -12.56 8.65
C PRO A 223 3.27 -11.99 9.17
N TYR A 224 3.29 -11.35 10.35
CA TYR A 224 2.09 -10.80 10.98
C TYR A 224 1.53 -9.58 10.22
N ALA A 225 2.39 -8.77 9.62
CA ALA A 225 1.99 -7.68 8.75
C ALA A 225 1.51 -8.18 7.38
N ALA A 226 2.15 -9.21 6.83
CA ALA A 226 1.85 -9.74 5.50
C ALA A 226 0.48 -10.43 5.42
N VAL A 227 -0.02 -11.04 6.50
CA VAL A 227 -1.36 -11.65 6.55
C VAL A 227 -2.45 -10.66 6.14
N GLY A 228 -2.31 -9.38 6.48
CA GLY A 228 -3.27 -8.33 6.10
C GLY A 228 -3.23 -7.92 4.63
N LEU A 229 -2.18 -8.26 3.87
CA LEU A 229 -1.94 -7.74 2.52
C LEU A 229 -3.08 -8.04 1.55
N ALA A 230 -3.57 -9.27 1.52
CA ALA A 230 -4.70 -9.66 0.67
C ALA A 230 -5.99 -8.93 1.05
N ALA A 231 -6.26 -8.78 2.36
CA ALA A 231 -7.42 -8.08 2.85
C ALA A 231 -7.38 -6.58 2.51
N ILE A 232 -6.24 -5.92 2.66
CA ILE A 232 -6.04 -4.52 2.26
C ILE A 232 -6.35 -4.35 0.77
N ALA A 233 -5.88 -5.26 -0.07
CA ALA A 233 -6.13 -5.20 -1.50
C ALA A 233 -7.60 -5.39 -1.86
N VAL A 234 -8.29 -6.32 -1.20
CA VAL A 234 -9.75 -6.52 -1.32
C VAL A 234 -10.49 -5.26 -0.87
N ASN A 235 -10.08 -4.65 0.25
CA ASN A 235 -10.65 -3.39 0.75
C ASN A 235 -10.56 -2.26 -0.28
N VAL A 236 -9.44 -2.15 -0.99
CA VAL A 236 -9.29 -1.15 -2.05
C VAL A 236 -10.31 -1.37 -3.17
N VAL A 237 -10.48 -2.59 -3.66
CA VAL A 237 -11.45 -2.91 -4.73
C VAL A 237 -12.88 -2.61 -4.28
N LEU A 238 -13.27 -3.09 -3.10
CA LEU A 238 -14.63 -2.93 -2.58
C LEU A 238 -14.96 -1.48 -2.25
N SER A 239 -14.01 -0.72 -1.66
CA SER A 239 -14.19 0.71 -1.41
C SER A 239 -14.34 1.51 -2.70
N ARG A 240 -13.60 1.18 -3.77
CA ARG A 240 -13.78 1.83 -5.07
C ARG A 240 -15.15 1.54 -5.67
N CYS A 241 -15.67 0.33 -5.49
CA CYS A 241 -17.02 -0.03 -5.91
C CYS A 241 -18.08 0.80 -5.15
N THR A 242 -17.99 0.88 -3.82
CA THR A 242 -18.94 1.66 -3.01
C THR A 242 -18.91 3.14 -3.33
N PHE A 243 -17.72 3.72 -3.57
CA PHE A 243 -17.58 5.12 -3.99
C PHE A 243 -18.17 5.37 -5.38
N ALA A 244 -17.94 4.47 -6.35
CA ALA A 244 -18.54 4.56 -7.67
C ALA A 244 -20.06 4.46 -7.62
N CYS A 245 -20.61 3.72 -6.65
CA CYS A 245 -22.04 3.58 -6.40
C CYS A 245 -22.62 4.67 -5.48
N SER A 246 -21.89 5.74 -5.20
CA SER A 246 -22.28 6.84 -4.28
C SER A 246 -22.57 6.41 -2.84
N ALA A 247 -22.15 5.21 -2.43
CA ALA A 247 -22.33 4.66 -1.09
C ALA A 247 -21.13 4.97 -0.19
N VAL A 248 -20.80 6.26 -0.01
CA VAL A 248 -19.61 6.71 0.72
C VAL A 248 -19.74 6.47 2.22
N TRP A 249 -20.89 6.80 2.81
CA TRP A 249 -21.13 6.73 4.25
C TRP A 249 -20.98 5.33 4.86
N PRO A 250 -21.54 4.26 4.27
CA PRO A 250 -21.30 2.91 4.77
C PRO A 250 -19.81 2.54 4.78
N THR A 251 -19.08 2.95 3.76
CA THR A 251 -17.64 2.68 3.67
C THR A 251 -16.84 3.38 4.78
N VAL A 252 -17.15 4.66 5.03
CA VAL A 252 -16.53 5.43 6.11
C VAL A 252 -16.86 4.82 7.47
N GLY A 253 -18.14 4.47 7.71
CA GLY A 253 -18.57 3.83 8.94
C GLY A 253 -17.86 2.51 9.21
N ILE A 254 -17.71 1.64 8.19
CA ILE A 254 -16.97 0.38 8.30
C ILE A 254 -15.47 0.65 8.56
N SER A 255 -14.89 1.65 7.92
CA SER A 255 -13.48 2.00 8.16
C SER A 255 -13.25 2.46 9.59
N LEU A 256 -14.14 3.27 10.15
CA LEU A 256 -14.08 3.70 11.55
C LEU A 256 -14.29 2.51 12.51
N ALA A 257 -15.25 1.63 12.23
CA ALA A 257 -15.45 0.41 13.01
C ALA A 257 -14.22 -0.51 12.97
N SER A 258 -13.53 -0.59 11.83
CA SER A 258 -12.26 -1.33 11.70
C SER A 258 -11.16 -0.74 12.58
N VAL A 259 -11.07 0.59 12.71
CA VAL A 259 -10.11 1.24 13.62
C VAL A 259 -10.44 0.89 15.08
N VAL A 260 -11.72 0.94 15.48
CA VAL A 260 -12.14 0.54 16.82
C VAL A 260 -11.79 -0.93 17.09
N LEU A 261 -12.06 -1.81 16.13
CA LEU A 261 -11.71 -3.23 16.23
C LEU A 261 -10.19 -3.42 16.35
N ASN A 262 -9.39 -2.67 15.57
CA ASN A 262 -7.94 -2.71 15.68
C ASN A 262 -7.47 -2.35 17.10
N ILE A 263 -8.03 -1.31 17.71
CA ILE A 263 -7.70 -0.90 19.08
C ILE A 263 -8.03 -2.03 20.07
N VAL A 264 -9.22 -2.62 19.98
CA VAL A 264 -9.64 -3.71 20.86
C VAL A 264 -8.70 -4.92 20.72
N LEU A 265 -8.39 -5.32 19.48
CA LEU A 265 -7.46 -6.42 19.23
C LEU A 265 -6.04 -6.09 19.65
N ALA A 266 -5.57 -4.85 19.46
CA ALA A 266 -4.25 -4.41 19.91
C ALA A 266 -4.12 -4.51 21.44
N LEU A 267 -5.11 -4.04 22.19
CA LEU A 267 -5.13 -4.14 23.66
C LEU A 267 -5.13 -5.59 24.14
N THR A 268 -5.78 -6.49 23.42
CA THR A 268 -5.83 -7.92 23.79
C THR A 268 -4.54 -8.67 23.46
N PHE A 269 -3.92 -8.35 22.31
CA PHE A 269 -2.73 -9.08 21.85
C PHE A 269 -1.41 -8.47 22.32
N LEU A 270 -1.38 -7.18 22.66
CA LEU A 270 -0.16 -6.50 23.11
C LEU A 270 0.50 -7.18 24.33
N PRO A 271 -0.23 -7.59 25.39
CA PRO A 271 0.38 -8.18 26.56
C PRO A 271 1.05 -9.53 26.28
N SER A 272 0.52 -10.33 25.36
CA SER A 272 0.99 -11.69 25.06
C SER A 272 1.99 -11.77 23.91
N LEU A 273 1.80 -10.94 22.86
CA LEU A 273 2.55 -11.01 21.61
C LEU A 273 3.43 -9.78 21.32
N GLY A 274 3.34 -8.72 22.14
CA GLY A 274 4.10 -7.50 21.95
C GLY A 274 3.88 -6.88 20.56
N ALA A 275 4.96 -6.54 19.87
CA ALA A 275 4.93 -5.93 18.51
C ALA A 275 4.24 -6.83 17.46
N ARG A 276 4.37 -8.15 17.59
CA ARG A 276 3.67 -9.12 16.71
C ARG A 276 2.17 -9.01 16.87
N GLY A 277 1.70 -8.81 18.10
CA GLY A 277 0.28 -8.63 18.43
C GLY A 277 -0.32 -7.39 17.78
N LEU A 278 0.39 -6.27 17.77
CA LEU A 278 -0.06 -5.04 17.12
C LEU A 278 -0.25 -5.21 15.61
N LEU A 279 0.72 -5.85 14.93
CA LEU A 279 0.62 -6.12 13.49
C LEU A 279 -0.46 -7.14 13.16
N LEU A 280 -0.65 -8.14 14.02
CA LEU A 280 -1.72 -9.12 13.88
C LEU A 280 -3.10 -8.48 14.06
N ALA A 281 -3.26 -7.59 15.05
CA ALA A 281 -4.48 -6.83 15.29
C ALA A 281 -4.85 -5.99 14.06
N SER A 282 -3.89 -5.28 13.49
CA SER A 282 -4.06 -4.51 12.27
C SER A 282 -4.46 -5.40 11.09
N SER A 283 -3.81 -6.54 10.89
CA SER A 283 -4.13 -7.49 9.83
C SER A 283 -5.54 -8.08 9.97
N LEU A 284 -5.95 -8.48 11.17
CA LEU A 284 -7.28 -9.02 11.43
C LEU A 284 -8.39 -7.98 11.27
N SER A 285 -8.14 -6.73 11.68
CA SER A 285 -9.09 -5.65 11.48
C SER A 285 -9.30 -5.35 9.98
N GLN A 286 -8.25 -5.45 9.16
CA GLN A 286 -8.38 -5.35 7.70
C GLN A 286 -9.20 -6.49 7.09
N VAL A 287 -9.07 -7.71 7.62
CA VAL A 287 -9.90 -8.85 7.20
C VAL A 287 -11.36 -8.62 7.56
N ALA A 288 -11.64 -8.18 8.79
CA ALA A 288 -13.00 -7.84 9.22
C ALA A 288 -13.62 -6.72 8.37
N GLN A 289 -12.83 -5.70 8.04
CA GLN A 289 -13.24 -4.62 7.13
C GLN A 289 -13.60 -5.16 5.74
N ALA A 290 -12.80 -6.07 5.17
CA ALA A 290 -13.06 -6.68 3.88
C ALA A 290 -14.38 -7.45 3.88
N ILE A 291 -14.66 -8.21 4.94
CA ILE A 291 -15.91 -8.95 5.09
C ILE A 291 -17.09 -7.97 5.19
N ALA A 292 -16.99 -6.93 6.01
CA ALA A 292 -18.06 -5.94 6.17
C ALA A 292 -18.35 -5.19 4.85
N LEU A 293 -17.31 -4.76 4.13
CA LEU A 293 -17.46 -4.13 2.81
C LEU A 293 -18.06 -5.09 1.78
N ALA A 294 -17.69 -6.37 1.80
CA ALA A 294 -18.27 -7.38 0.93
C ALA A 294 -19.77 -7.54 1.14
N ILE A 295 -20.25 -7.48 2.39
CA ILE A 295 -21.68 -7.52 2.72
C ILE A 295 -22.41 -6.29 2.15
N VAL A 296 -21.83 -5.08 2.33
CA VAL A 296 -22.42 -3.85 1.81
C VAL A 296 -22.46 -3.86 0.27
N VAL A 297 -21.37 -4.24 -0.37
CA VAL A 297 -21.31 -4.32 -1.85
C VAL A 297 -22.32 -5.33 -2.38
N ARG A 298 -22.51 -6.47 -1.69
CA ARG A 298 -23.57 -7.44 -2.03
C ARG A 298 -24.97 -6.81 -1.95
N GLY A 299 -25.23 -5.94 -0.99
CA GLY A 299 -26.50 -5.21 -0.89
C GLY A 299 -26.73 -4.23 -2.04
N ILE A 300 -25.67 -3.60 -2.55
CA ILE A 300 -25.76 -2.56 -3.59
C ILE A 300 -25.90 -3.16 -5.01
N ILE A 301 -25.00 -4.10 -5.37
CA ILE A 301 -24.91 -4.64 -6.73
C ILE A 301 -25.44 -6.07 -6.88
N GLY A 302 -25.94 -6.66 -5.79
CA GLY A 302 -26.41 -8.04 -5.74
C GLY A 302 -25.28 -9.05 -5.48
N SER A 303 -25.59 -10.34 -5.62
CA SER A 303 -24.61 -11.41 -5.36
C SER A 303 -23.49 -11.37 -6.41
N ILE A 304 -22.28 -11.06 -5.97
CA ILE A 304 -21.03 -11.34 -6.71
C ILE A 304 -20.83 -12.86 -6.67
N GLY A 305 -20.18 -13.42 -7.67
CA GLY A 305 -19.81 -14.85 -7.70
C GLY A 305 -18.82 -15.25 -6.61
N TRP A 306 -19.17 -14.99 -5.33
CA TRP A 306 -18.30 -15.25 -4.17
C TRP A 306 -17.73 -16.66 -4.12
N ARG A 307 -18.52 -17.66 -4.59
CA ARG A 307 -18.02 -19.04 -4.72
C ARG A 307 -16.88 -19.13 -5.74
N GLY A 308 -16.98 -18.43 -6.87
CA GLY A 308 -15.93 -18.37 -7.88
C GLY A 308 -14.68 -17.68 -7.36
N VAL A 309 -14.84 -16.51 -6.70
CA VAL A 309 -13.72 -15.77 -6.10
C VAL A 309 -13.05 -16.58 -5.00
N GLY A 310 -13.84 -17.21 -4.10
CA GLY A 310 -13.32 -18.03 -3.02
C GLY A 310 -12.61 -19.29 -3.52
N TRP A 311 -13.19 -19.97 -4.51
CA TRP A 311 -12.56 -21.16 -5.10
C TRP A 311 -11.26 -20.82 -5.83
N GLN A 312 -11.24 -19.68 -6.53
CA GLN A 312 -10.02 -19.16 -7.13
C GLN A 312 -8.96 -18.82 -6.06
N ALA A 313 -9.35 -18.16 -4.96
CA ALA A 313 -8.44 -17.87 -3.86
C ALA A 313 -7.83 -19.13 -3.24
N ILE A 314 -8.61 -20.21 -3.09
CA ILE A 314 -8.12 -21.52 -2.60
C ILE A 314 -7.09 -22.10 -3.57
N ARG A 315 -7.35 -22.08 -4.89
CA ARG A 315 -6.39 -22.57 -5.89
C ARG A 315 -5.10 -21.76 -5.89
N VAL A 316 -5.22 -20.41 -5.86
CA VAL A 316 -4.06 -19.52 -5.77
C VAL A 316 -3.30 -19.77 -4.47
N GLY A 317 -3.99 -19.98 -3.34
CA GLY A 317 -3.40 -20.35 -2.07
C GLY A 317 -2.63 -21.66 -2.13
N GLY A 318 -3.21 -22.70 -2.75
CA GLY A 318 -2.54 -23.97 -2.97
C GLY A 318 -1.25 -23.83 -3.80
N ALA A 319 -1.30 -23.07 -4.91
CA ALA A 319 -0.12 -22.79 -5.72
C ALA A 319 0.92 -21.98 -4.95
N ALA A 320 0.48 -21.00 -4.14
CA ALA A 320 1.35 -20.19 -3.28
C ALA A 320 2.01 -21.03 -2.17
N CYS A 321 1.31 -22.00 -1.59
CA CYS A 321 1.89 -22.95 -0.62
C CYS A 321 2.98 -23.82 -1.25
N VAL A 322 2.78 -24.32 -2.47
CA VAL A 322 3.83 -25.09 -3.20
C VAL A 322 5.06 -24.20 -3.45
N MET A 323 4.84 -22.96 -3.92
CA MET A 323 5.91 -21.99 -4.10
C MET A 323 6.65 -21.72 -2.78
N ALA A 324 5.91 -21.44 -1.71
CA ALA A 324 6.48 -21.16 -0.39
C ALA A 324 7.27 -22.35 0.16
N GLY A 325 6.75 -23.57 0.02
CA GLY A 325 7.45 -24.80 0.41
C GLY A 325 8.77 -25.01 -0.32
N LEU A 326 8.80 -24.72 -1.65
CA LEU A 326 10.04 -24.80 -2.41
C LEU A 326 11.06 -23.74 -1.94
N ILE A 327 10.62 -22.50 -1.73
CA ILE A 327 11.51 -21.41 -1.29
C ILE A 327 12.06 -21.73 0.12
N ALA A 328 11.21 -22.23 1.03
CA ALA A 328 11.63 -22.64 2.38
C ALA A 328 12.65 -23.77 2.34
N TYR A 329 12.47 -24.74 1.45
CA TYR A 329 13.44 -25.82 1.23
C TYR A 329 14.77 -25.29 0.70
N LEU A 330 14.71 -24.35 -0.27
CA LEU A 330 15.94 -23.71 -0.80
C LEU A 330 16.66 -22.89 0.28
N GLU A 331 15.92 -22.18 1.13
CA GLU A 331 16.48 -21.44 2.27
C GLU A 331 17.20 -22.39 3.24
N TYR A 332 16.54 -23.47 3.64
CA TYR A 332 17.12 -24.49 4.52
C TYR A 332 18.42 -25.08 3.97
N VAL A 333 18.48 -25.37 2.67
CA VAL A 333 19.70 -25.91 2.01
C VAL A 333 20.78 -24.85 1.83
N ALA A 334 20.40 -23.58 1.63
CA ALA A 334 21.32 -22.49 1.39
C ALA A 334 21.90 -21.89 2.68
N GLU A 335 21.14 -21.87 3.78
CA GLU A 335 21.52 -21.23 5.05
C GLU A 335 22.95 -21.58 5.52
N PRO A 336 23.41 -22.85 5.51
CA PRO A 336 24.78 -23.16 5.94
C PRO A 336 25.87 -22.70 4.96
N ARG A 337 25.51 -22.27 3.75
CA ARG A 337 26.46 -21.89 2.68
C ARG A 337 26.52 -20.39 2.43
N VAL A 338 25.53 -19.66 2.92
CA VAL A 338 25.39 -18.22 2.73
C VAL A 338 26.06 -17.48 3.90
N THR A 339 27.24 -16.92 3.66
CA THR A 339 28.04 -16.24 4.69
C THR A 339 28.23 -14.74 4.40
N THR A 340 27.88 -14.28 3.20
CA THR A 340 28.07 -12.90 2.78
C THR A 340 26.77 -12.25 2.30
N LEU A 341 26.66 -10.93 2.47
CA LEU A 341 25.51 -10.13 2.03
C LEU A 341 25.25 -10.27 0.51
N ALA A 342 26.30 -10.43 -0.29
CA ALA A 342 26.16 -10.64 -1.74
C ALA A 342 25.51 -12.00 -2.07
N GLN A 343 25.83 -13.04 -1.30
CA GLN A 343 25.23 -14.37 -1.45
C GLN A 343 23.75 -14.35 -1.01
N ASP A 344 23.41 -13.64 0.08
CA ASP A 344 22.02 -13.40 0.46
C ASP A 344 21.26 -12.67 -0.66
N GLY A 345 21.86 -11.65 -1.28
CA GLY A 345 21.27 -10.92 -2.39
C GLY A 345 20.98 -11.83 -3.60
N LEU A 346 21.96 -12.66 -3.97
CA LEU A 346 21.81 -13.62 -5.05
C LEU A 346 20.73 -14.66 -4.72
N PHE A 347 20.71 -15.17 -3.49
CA PHE A 347 19.67 -16.10 -3.01
C PHE A 347 18.28 -15.49 -3.14
N VAL A 348 18.07 -14.25 -2.67
CA VAL A 348 16.78 -13.56 -2.76
C VAL A 348 16.32 -13.42 -4.21
N VAL A 349 17.23 -13.03 -5.14
CA VAL A 349 16.90 -12.90 -6.56
C VAL A 349 16.53 -14.26 -7.17
N ILE A 350 17.28 -15.31 -6.87
CA ILE A 350 17.00 -16.67 -7.34
C ILE A 350 15.66 -17.17 -6.75
N ALA A 351 15.44 -16.99 -5.45
CA ALA A 351 14.21 -17.40 -4.77
C ALA A 351 12.98 -16.70 -5.35
N LEU A 352 13.06 -15.38 -5.63
CA LEU A 352 11.98 -14.63 -6.27
C LEU A 352 11.72 -15.12 -7.71
N ALA A 353 12.78 -15.33 -8.51
CA ALA A 353 12.64 -15.79 -9.89
C ALA A 353 12.08 -17.22 -9.97
N LEU A 354 12.64 -18.18 -9.22
CA LEU A 354 12.16 -19.55 -9.15
C LEU A 354 10.76 -19.62 -8.55
N GLY A 355 10.51 -18.86 -7.48
CA GLY A 355 9.20 -18.78 -6.85
C GLY A 355 8.14 -18.29 -7.84
N ALA A 356 8.43 -17.24 -8.61
CA ALA A 356 7.52 -16.75 -9.64
C ALA A 356 7.24 -17.80 -10.73
N VAL A 357 8.27 -18.50 -11.20
CA VAL A 357 8.12 -19.58 -12.20
C VAL A 357 7.28 -20.71 -11.65
N VAL A 358 7.61 -21.23 -10.46
CA VAL A 358 6.87 -22.33 -9.82
C VAL A 358 5.42 -21.92 -9.54
N PHE A 359 5.20 -20.72 -9.05
CA PHE A 359 3.84 -20.19 -8.85
C PHE A 359 3.05 -20.17 -10.17
N VAL A 360 3.62 -19.64 -11.25
CA VAL A 360 2.94 -19.57 -12.55
C VAL A 360 2.64 -20.96 -13.11
N VAL A 361 3.58 -21.90 -12.99
CA VAL A 361 3.41 -23.27 -13.47
C VAL A 361 2.32 -23.99 -12.67
N THR A 362 2.41 -23.95 -11.34
CA THR A 362 1.43 -24.62 -10.46
C THR A 362 0.04 -24.01 -10.55
N ALA A 363 -0.05 -22.70 -10.63
CA ALA A 363 -1.33 -22.02 -10.76
C ALA A 363 -1.99 -22.27 -12.13
N ARG A 364 -1.21 -22.41 -13.22
CA ARG A 364 -1.74 -22.88 -14.52
C ARG A 364 -2.21 -24.34 -14.46
N ALA A 365 -1.46 -25.21 -13.79
CA ALA A 365 -1.87 -26.58 -13.56
C ALA A 365 -3.20 -26.65 -12.77
N MET A 366 -3.40 -25.72 -11.81
CA MET A 366 -4.64 -25.59 -11.04
C MET A 366 -5.74 -24.82 -11.78
N ARG A 367 -5.56 -24.49 -13.06
CA ARG A 367 -6.51 -23.77 -13.94
C ARG A 367 -6.89 -22.38 -13.41
N VAL A 368 -5.89 -21.62 -12.92
CA VAL A 368 -6.05 -20.20 -12.56
C VAL A 368 -5.83 -19.34 -13.80
N HIS A 369 -6.90 -19.00 -14.50
CA HIS A 369 -6.85 -18.27 -15.80
C HIS A 369 -6.46 -16.78 -15.64
N GLU A 370 -6.57 -16.23 -14.44
CA GLU A 370 -6.28 -14.83 -14.13
C GLU A 370 -4.80 -14.48 -14.33
N ILE A 371 -3.91 -15.46 -14.22
CA ILE A 371 -2.46 -15.26 -14.45
C ILE A 371 -2.18 -14.78 -15.87
N ASP A 372 -2.90 -15.32 -16.85
CA ASP A 372 -2.73 -14.90 -18.25
C ASP A 372 -3.24 -13.47 -18.46
N ARG A 373 -4.29 -13.06 -17.72
CA ARG A 373 -4.77 -11.66 -17.70
C ARG A 373 -3.76 -10.72 -17.05
N VAL A 374 -3.17 -11.11 -15.93
CA VAL A 374 -2.09 -10.33 -15.27
C VAL A 374 -0.88 -10.21 -16.20
N ALA A 375 -0.46 -11.29 -16.84
CA ALA A 375 0.63 -11.27 -17.82
C ALA A 375 0.34 -10.35 -19.01
N ALA A 376 -0.91 -10.34 -19.51
CA ALA A 376 -1.35 -9.44 -20.58
C ALA A 376 -1.31 -7.96 -20.14
N LEU A 377 -1.74 -7.63 -18.92
CA LEU A 377 -1.68 -6.28 -18.36
C LEU A 377 -0.23 -5.77 -18.25
N VAL A 378 0.67 -6.62 -17.76
CA VAL A 378 2.11 -6.30 -17.67
C VAL A 378 2.70 -6.05 -19.06
N ARG A 379 2.45 -6.93 -20.04
CA ARG A 379 2.92 -6.76 -21.42
C ARG A 379 2.39 -5.49 -22.08
N ALA A 380 1.12 -5.15 -21.89
CA ALA A 380 0.51 -3.95 -22.44
C ALA A 380 1.14 -2.67 -21.87
N LYS A 381 1.56 -2.67 -20.62
CA LYS A 381 2.22 -1.53 -19.98
C LYS A 381 3.65 -1.33 -20.50
N PHE A 382 4.41 -2.41 -20.66
CA PHE A 382 5.78 -2.35 -21.18
C PHE A 382 5.88 -2.24 -22.71
N GLY A 383 4.82 -2.64 -23.44
CA GLY A 383 4.76 -2.49 -24.90
C GLY A 383 4.46 -1.07 -25.37
N ARG A 384 3.80 -0.23 -24.54
CA ARG A 384 3.49 1.18 -24.86
C ARG A 384 4.66 2.15 -24.70
N THR A 385 5.78 1.73 -24.14
CA THR A 385 7.00 2.56 -23.99
C THR A 385 7.94 2.45 -25.19
N ARG A 386 7.55 1.76 -26.27
CA ARG A 386 8.37 1.58 -27.49
C ARG A 386 7.79 2.24 -28.76
N THR A 387 6.74 3.02 -28.65
CA THR A 387 6.24 3.90 -29.71
C THR A 387 6.11 5.32 -29.16
#